data_ed17fd034452e2d5c776eb593c1e009c
#
_entry.id   ed17fd034452e2d5c776eb593c1e009c
#
_cell.length_a   1.000
_cell.length_b   1.000
_cell.length_c   1.000
_cell.angle_alpha   90.00
_cell.angle_beta   90.00
_cell.angle_gamma   90.00
#
_symmetry.space_group_name_H-M   'P 1'
#
loop_
_entity.id
_entity.type
_entity.pdbx_description
1 polymer ?
#
loop_
_entity_poly.entity_id
_entity_poly.type
_entity_poly.pdbx_seq_one_letter_code
_entity_poly.pdbx_strand_id
1 'polypeptide(L)' 'MQTTALQQFPPLESVTRQTVDTATAAYYLNRRPQTLRTWAMNSGTGPVPCIRINGRLAWPVSELRRVLGVA' A
#
# COMPACT_ATOMS: atom_id res chain seq x y z
N MET A 1 -23.59 -0.66 -8.82
CA MET A 1 -23.05 -0.71 -8.66
C MET A 1 -22.05 -1.20 -8.44
N GLN A 2 -21.96 -1.51 -8.21
CA GLN A 2 -21.26 -1.81 -7.93
C GLN A 2 -20.22 -2.09 -7.85
N THR A 3 -20.34 -2.41 -8.16
CA THR A 3 -19.10 -2.35 -8.35
C THR A 3 -18.31 -2.15 -7.24
N THR A 4 -18.74 -1.45 -6.40
CA THR A 4 -18.09 -1.27 -5.19
C THR A 4 -17.67 -2.52 -4.56
N ALA A 5 -18.46 -3.49 -4.69
CA ALA A 5 -18.12 -4.78 -4.14
C ALA A 5 -16.78 -5.26 -4.59
N LEU A 6 -16.34 -4.75 -5.70
CA LEU A 6 -15.05 -5.15 -6.22
C LEU A 6 -13.91 -4.64 -5.39
N GLN A 7 -14.15 -3.67 -4.58
CA GLN A 7 -13.07 -3.06 -3.85
C GLN A 7 -12.51 -3.95 -2.77
N GLN A 8 -13.27 -4.64 -2.07
CA GLN A 8 -12.79 -5.66 -1.16
C GLN A 8 -11.56 -5.30 -0.35
N PHE A 9 -11.38 -4.03 -0.03
CA PHE A 9 -10.26 -3.62 0.80
C PHE A 9 -10.78 -3.40 2.22
N PRO A 10 -10.45 -4.28 3.16
CA PRO A 10 -10.92 -4.13 4.54
C PRO A 10 -10.26 -2.91 5.18
N PRO A 11 -10.80 -2.43 6.30
CA PRO A 11 -10.14 -1.36 7.03
C PRO A 11 -8.71 -1.75 7.36
N LEU A 12 -7.81 -0.79 7.30
CA LEU A 12 -6.40 -1.08 7.51
C LEU A 12 -6.16 -1.71 8.88
N GLU A 13 -6.94 -1.35 9.87
CA GLU A 13 -6.80 -1.91 11.21
C GLU A 13 -7.03 -3.41 11.25
N SER A 14 -7.81 -3.92 10.32
CA SER A 14 -8.11 -5.35 10.29
C SER A 14 -7.19 -6.14 9.38
N VAL A 15 -6.24 -5.48 8.74
CA VAL A 15 -5.30 -6.18 7.88
C VAL A 15 -4.25 -6.86 8.75
N THR A 16 -4.16 -8.17 8.62
CA THR A 16 -3.22 -8.94 9.42
C THR A 16 -1.94 -9.31 8.66
N ARG A 17 -1.89 -9.05 7.38
CA ARG A 17 -0.71 -9.33 6.59
C ARG A 17 0.41 -8.39 6.94
N GLN A 18 1.64 -8.86 6.74
CA GLN A 18 2.81 -8.01 6.96
C GLN A 18 2.95 -6.96 5.86
N THR A 19 2.61 -7.33 4.64
CA THR A 19 2.74 -6.44 3.49
C THR A 19 1.53 -6.57 2.59
N VAL A 20 1.35 -5.58 1.73
CA VAL A 20 0.29 -5.60 0.72
C VAL A 20 0.89 -5.20 -0.61
N ASP A 21 0.15 -5.48 -1.69
CA ASP A 21 0.62 -5.13 -3.02
C ASP A 21 0.43 -3.63 -3.28
N THR A 22 0.93 -3.19 -4.45
CA THR A 22 0.91 -1.77 -4.78
C THR A 22 -0.50 -1.22 -4.89
N ALA A 23 -1.41 -1.96 -5.52
CA ALA A 23 -2.77 -1.47 -5.68
C ALA A 23 -3.47 -1.30 -4.33
N THR A 24 -3.27 -2.25 -3.43
CA THR A 24 -3.86 -2.17 -2.10
C THR A 24 -3.27 -1.02 -1.30
N ALA A 25 -1.95 -0.86 -1.34
CA ALA A 25 -1.31 0.23 -0.64
C ALA A 25 -1.77 1.58 -1.17
N ALA A 26 -1.91 1.69 -2.49
CA ALA A 26 -2.37 2.93 -3.09
C ALA A 26 -3.78 3.27 -2.63
N TYR A 27 -4.63 2.26 -2.51
CA TYR A 27 -5.98 2.48 -2.02
C TYR A 27 -5.96 3.11 -0.62
N TYR A 28 -5.18 2.53 0.29
CA TYR A 28 -5.14 3.05 1.66
C TYR A 28 -4.53 4.43 1.73
N LEU A 29 -3.55 4.72 0.89
CA LEU A 29 -2.91 6.02 0.88
C LEU A 29 -3.66 7.05 0.07
N ASN A 30 -4.72 6.62 -0.63
CA ASN A 30 -5.50 7.47 -1.51
C ASN A 30 -4.61 8.09 -2.59
N ARG A 31 -3.77 7.26 -3.17
CA ARG A 31 -2.87 7.67 -4.24
C ARG A 31 -3.03 6.71 -5.41
N ARG A 32 -2.52 7.10 -6.56
CA ARG A 32 -2.53 6.23 -7.71
C ARG A 32 -1.43 5.19 -7.59
N PRO A 33 -1.67 3.96 -8.04
CA PRO A 33 -0.61 2.94 -8.00
C PRO A 33 0.68 3.39 -8.68
N GLN A 34 0.59 4.17 -9.74
CA GLN A 34 1.78 4.66 -10.43
C GLN A 34 2.61 5.56 -9.52
N THR A 35 1.98 6.32 -8.64
CA THR A 35 2.70 7.14 -7.70
C THR A 35 3.59 6.29 -6.80
N LEU A 36 3.05 5.18 -6.32
CA LEU A 36 3.81 4.27 -5.47
C LEU A 36 4.94 3.62 -6.25
N ARG A 37 4.70 3.25 -7.49
CA ARG A 37 5.77 2.67 -8.32
C ARG A 37 6.89 3.67 -8.54
N THR A 38 6.55 4.94 -8.70
CA THR A 38 7.56 5.99 -8.85
C THR A 38 8.38 6.11 -7.58
N TRP A 39 7.75 6.05 -6.43
CA TRP A 39 8.49 6.08 -5.18
C TRP A 39 9.48 4.92 -5.11
N ALA A 40 9.05 3.73 -5.50
CA ALA A 40 9.92 2.56 -5.46
C ALA A 40 11.08 2.69 -6.44
N MET A 41 10.81 3.22 -7.63
CA MET A 41 11.84 3.37 -8.65
C MET A 41 12.92 4.35 -8.25
N ASN A 42 12.57 5.34 -7.45
CA ASN A 42 13.51 6.36 -7.03
C ASN A 42 14.08 6.07 -5.65
N SER A 43 14.32 4.81 -5.38
CA SER A 43 14.99 4.37 -4.16
C SER A 43 14.27 4.81 -2.90
N GLY A 44 12.95 4.75 -2.92
CA GLY A 44 12.20 5.03 -1.72
C GLY A 44 12.07 6.51 -1.41
N THR A 45 11.91 7.34 -2.43
CA THR A 45 11.77 8.77 -2.22
C THR A 45 10.46 9.16 -1.57
N GLY A 46 9.48 8.24 -1.54
CA GLY A 46 8.20 8.55 -0.93
C GLY A 46 8.20 8.35 0.58
N PRO A 47 7.07 8.63 1.22
CA PRO A 47 6.96 8.53 2.67
C PRO A 47 6.92 7.09 3.18
N VAL A 48 6.66 6.12 2.29
CA VAL A 48 6.56 4.72 2.69
C VAL A 48 7.62 3.92 1.97
N PRO A 49 8.52 3.25 2.70
CA PRO A 49 9.50 2.38 2.05
C PRO A 49 8.81 1.13 1.51
N CYS A 50 9.41 0.52 0.52
CA CYS A 50 8.88 -0.72 -0.02
C CYS A 50 9.95 -1.80 -0.02
N ILE A 51 9.50 -3.03 -0.12
CA ILE A 51 10.36 -4.19 -0.18
C ILE A 51 10.11 -4.88 -1.50
N ARG A 52 11.12 -5.50 -2.08
CA ARG A 52 10.93 -6.32 -3.27
C ARG A 52 10.99 -7.78 -2.86
N ILE A 53 9.96 -8.50 -3.22
CA ILE A 53 9.88 -9.94 -2.94
C ILE A 53 9.67 -10.64 -4.26
N ASN A 54 10.66 -11.41 -4.69
CA ASN A 54 10.59 -12.13 -5.98
C ASN A 54 10.22 -11.20 -7.13
N GLY A 55 10.81 -10.00 -7.14
CA GLY A 55 10.58 -9.05 -8.21
C GLY A 55 9.28 -8.26 -8.10
N ARG A 56 8.51 -8.50 -7.07
CA ARG A 56 7.27 -7.77 -6.86
C ARG A 56 7.43 -6.78 -5.71
N LEU A 57 6.76 -5.64 -5.83
CA LEU A 57 6.78 -4.66 -4.76
C LEU A 57 5.83 -5.09 -3.65
N ALA A 58 6.30 -4.98 -2.41
CA ALA A 58 5.49 -5.26 -1.24
C ALA A 58 5.61 -4.05 -0.31
N TRP A 59 4.48 -3.60 0.22
CA TRP A 59 4.43 -2.39 1.03
C TRP A 59 4.11 -2.77 2.47
N PRO A 60 5.01 -2.51 3.41
CA PRO A 60 4.79 -2.91 4.81
C PRO A 60 3.56 -2.23 5.39
N VAL A 61 2.68 -3.02 5.97
CA VAL A 61 1.45 -2.49 6.55
C VAL A 61 1.76 -1.58 7.74
N SER A 62 2.79 -1.92 8.50
CA SER A 62 3.18 -1.08 9.64
C SER A 62 3.55 0.32 9.20
N GLU A 63 4.19 0.45 8.04
CA GLU A 63 4.56 1.76 7.52
C GLU A 63 3.34 2.52 7.02
N LEU A 64 2.38 1.81 6.43
CA LEU A 64 1.15 2.45 6.01
C LEU A 64 0.41 3.02 7.23
N ARG A 65 0.34 2.24 8.28
CA ARG A 65 -0.30 2.69 9.52
C ARG A 65 0.41 3.90 10.10
N ARG A 66 1.73 3.88 10.08
CA ARG A 66 2.50 4.99 10.62
C ARG A 66 2.22 6.28 9.86
N VAL A 67 2.22 6.20 8.54
CA VAL A 67 2.01 7.38 7.70
C VAL A 67 0.59 7.91 7.85
N LEU A 68 -0.38 7.00 7.98
CA LEU A 68 -1.79 7.39 8.08
C LEU A 68 -2.20 7.73 9.50
N GLY A 69 -1.32 7.53 10.46
CA GLY A 69 -1.65 7.84 11.84
C GLY A 69 -2.58 6.85 12.50
N VAL A 70 -2.63 5.63 12.01
CA VAL A 70 -3.48 4.58 12.55
C VAL A 70 -2.62 3.67 13.43
N ALA A 71 -3.05 3.46 14.64
CA ALA A 71 -2.29 2.65 15.59
C ALA A 71 -2.36 1.15 15.27
#